data_144d7a6f0b9837f75b939d19b717c936
#
_entry.id   144d7a6f0b9837f75b939d19b717c936
#
_cell.length_a   1.000
_cell.length_b   1.000
_cell.length_c   1.000
_cell.angle_alpha   90.00
_cell.angle_beta   90.00
_cell.angle_gamma   90.00
#
_symmetry.space_group_name_H-M   'P 1'
#
loop_
_entity.id
_entity.type
_entity.pdbx_description
1 polymer ?
#
loop_
_entity_poly.entity_id
_entity_poly.type
_entity_poly.pdbx_seq_one_letter_code
_entity_poly.pdbx_strand_id
1 'polypeptide(L)'
;LAREHRLRAEQRLKHGQLKALVATASLELGIDIGDVDLVCQIGSPRSINAFLQRVGRSGHAVRAKPKGRLFPISTDDLAECVALLDCVQRGELDRVEIPRQPLDVLAQQIVAEVCCREWALDELYAVYKRALPYRELALERFEEIVRMLAEGYATRRGRRGALLHYDAVNRRLRARRGAKLVAVTNAGT
;
A
#
# COMPACT_ATOMS: atom_id res chain seq x y z
N LEU A 1 5.28 10.01 -16.98
CA LEU A 1 6.40 10.97 -16.83
C LEU A 1 7.61 10.22 -16.26
N ALA A 2 8.81 10.47 -16.85
CA ALA A 2 10.04 9.90 -16.30
C ALA A 2 10.27 10.40 -14.87
N ARG A 3 10.81 9.54 -14.00
CA ARG A 3 11.04 9.82 -12.58
C ARG A 3 11.79 11.13 -12.33
N GLU A 4 12.75 11.45 -13.21
CA GLU A 4 13.55 12.68 -13.15
C GLU A 4 12.73 13.94 -13.36
N HIS A 5 11.81 13.96 -14.33
CA HIS A 5 10.93 15.11 -14.58
C HIS A 5 10.00 15.38 -13.41
N ARG A 6 9.50 14.33 -12.78
CA ARG A 6 8.67 14.42 -11.58
C ARG A 6 9.45 15.04 -10.43
N LEU A 7 10.63 14.50 -10.11
CA LEU A 7 11.50 14.98 -9.01
C LEU A 7 11.87 16.47 -9.24
N ARG A 8 12.18 16.84 -10.47
CA ARG A 8 12.50 18.23 -10.84
C ARG A 8 11.32 19.18 -10.64
N ALA A 9 10.11 18.75 -11.00
CA ALA A 9 8.91 19.55 -10.79
C ALA A 9 8.59 19.73 -9.30
N GLU A 10 8.73 18.67 -8.51
CA GLU A 10 8.57 18.69 -7.05
C GLU A 10 9.58 19.64 -6.39
N GLN A 11 10.85 19.58 -6.76
CA GLN A 11 11.89 20.49 -6.26
C GLN A 11 11.61 21.95 -6.63
N ARG A 12 11.19 22.22 -7.85
CA ARG A 12 10.85 23.58 -8.28
C ARG A 12 9.66 24.14 -7.54
N LEU A 13 8.63 23.31 -7.25
CA LEU A 13 7.50 23.72 -6.44
C LEU A 13 7.95 24.05 -5.01
N LYS A 14 8.74 23.17 -4.40
CA LYS A 14 9.30 23.34 -3.05
C LYS A 14 10.10 24.63 -2.90
N HIS A 15 10.83 25.04 -3.92
CA HIS A 15 11.62 26.29 -3.90
C HIS A 15 10.84 27.52 -4.37
N GLY A 16 9.51 27.44 -4.50
CA GLY A 16 8.67 28.57 -4.93
C GLY A 16 8.88 29.00 -6.39
N GLN A 17 9.53 28.17 -7.21
CA GLN A 17 9.81 28.46 -8.61
C GLN A 17 8.63 28.15 -9.54
N LEU A 18 7.59 27.51 -9.01
CA LEU A 18 6.35 27.22 -9.73
C LEU A 18 5.18 27.84 -8.98
N LYS A 19 4.33 28.57 -9.70
CA LYS A 19 3.07 29.12 -9.16
C LYS A 19 1.97 28.06 -9.05
N ALA A 20 2.02 27.04 -9.86
CA ALA A 20 1.07 25.92 -9.86
C ALA A 20 1.73 24.66 -10.42
N LEU A 21 1.23 23.50 -9.97
CA LEU A 21 1.61 22.19 -10.49
C LEU A 21 0.35 21.35 -10.71
N VAL A 22 0.22 20.79 -11.91
CA VAL A 22 -0.84 19.80 -12.21
C VAL A 22 -0.27 18.41 -12.03
N ALA A 23 -0.90 17.61 -11.22
CA ALA A 23 -0.46 16.27 -10.89
C ALA A 23 -1.63 15.29 -10.79
N THR A 24 -1.33 14.02 -10.99
CA THR A 24 -2.22 12.90 -10.65
C THR A 24 -2.02 12.49 -9.18
N ALA A 25 -2.61 11.40 -8.73
CA ALA A 25 -2.48 10.84 -7.38
C ALA A 25 -1.03 10.70 -6.83
N SER A 26 -0.04 10.88 -7.69
CA SER A 26 1.37 10.71 -7.32
C SER A 26 1.91 11.68 -6.26
N LEU A 27 1.19 12.76 -5.96
CA LEU A 27 1.55 13.75 -4.92
C LEU A 27 0.79 13.54 -3.59
N GLU A 28 0.02 12.46 -3.45
CA GLU A 28 -0.75 12.17 -2.23
C GLU A 28 0.15 11.75 -1.07
N LEU A 29 1.20 10.96 -1.34
CA LEU A 29 1.98 10.27 -0.32
C LEU A 29 3.31 10.98 -0.02
N GLY A 30 3.45 11.40 1.26
CA GLY A 30 4.74 11.57 1.95
C GLY A 30 5.80 12.48 1.34
N ILE A 31 5.46 13.27 0.32
CA ILE A 31 6.42 14.15 -0.36
C ILE A 31 6.37 15.53 0.31
N ASP A 32 7.52 16.03 0.73
CA ASP A 32 7.67 17.41 1.15
C ASP A 32 7.74 18.31 -0.09
N ILE A 33 6.58 18.86 -0.48
CA ILE A 33 6.44 19.75 -1.64
C ILE A 33 6.52 21.25 -1.31
N GLY A 34 6.83 21.57 -0.04
CA GLY A 34 6.91 22.95 0.44
C GLY A 34 5.53 23.57 0.70
N ASP A 35 5.49 24.89 0.80
CA ASP A 35 4.28 25.63 1.10
C ASP A 35 3.34 25.70 -0.11
N VAL A 36 2.20 25.04 0.01
CA VAL A 36 1.10 25.11 -0.96
C VAL A 36 -0.07 25.84 -0.33
N ASP A 37 -0.53 26.93 -0.95
CA ASP A 37 -1.62 27.76 -0.44
C ASP A 37 -3.00 27.12 -0.63
N LEU A 38 -3.18 26.40 -1.74
CA LEU A 38 -4.47 25.87 -2.17
C LEU A 38 -4.29 24.58 -2.98
N VAL A 39 -5.10 23.59 -2.69
CA VAL A 39 -5.26 22.39 -3.52
C VAL A 39 -6.58 22.48 -4.27
N CYS A 40 -6.52 22.35 -5.59
CA CYS A 40 -7.67 22.27 -6.48
C CYS A 40 -7.83 20.82 -6.95
N GLN A 41 -8.92 20.19 -6.57
CA GLN A 41 -9.27 18.84 -7.00
C GLN A 41 -10.26 18.91 -8.16
N ILE A 42 -9.85 18.42 -9.32
CA ILE A 42 -10.70 18.34 -10.51
C ILE A 42 -11.32 16.96 -10.58
N GLY A 43 -12.64 16.88 -10.67
CA GLY A 43 -13.43 15.67 -10.57
C GLY A 43 -13.52 15.14 -9.14
N SER A 44 -14.40 14.16 -8.91
CA SER A 44 -14.53 13.50 -7.60
C SER A 44 -13.29 12.65 -7.29
N PRO A 45 -12.70 12.74 -6.10
CA PRO A 45 -11.61 11.88 -5.69
C PRO A 45 -12.09 10.46 -5.31
N ARG A 46 -13.40 10.23 -5.19
CA ARG A 46 -14.07 8.96 -4.82
C ARG A 46 -13.61 8.36 -3.49
N SER A 47 -12.86 9.11 -2.69
CA SER A 47 -12.36 8.70 -1.39
C SER A 47 -12.18 9.93 -0.52
N ILE A 48 -12.71 9.89 0.70
CA ILE A 48 -12.56 10.96 1.69
C ILE A 48 -11.10 11.06 2.11
N ASN A 49 -10.44 9.93 2.35
CA ASN A 49 -9.04 9.88 2.75
C ASN A 49 -8.12 10.47 1.65
N ALA A 50 -8.33 10.13 0.38
CA ALA A 50 -7.56 10.69 -0.72
C ALA A 50 -7.74 12.21 -0.82
N PHE A 51 -8.97 12.71 -0.66
CA PHE A 51 -9.23 14.14 -0.62
C PHE A 51 -8.50 14.84 0.53
N LEU A 52 -8.64 14.32 1.75
CA LEU A 52 -7.99 14.88 2.92
C LEU A 52 -6.47 14.84 2.83
N GLN A 53 -5.88 13.78 2.29
CA GLN A 53 -4.45 13.67 2.06
C GLN A 53 -3.94 14.69 1.05
N ARG A 54 -4.70 14.93 -0.03
CA ARG A 54 -4.38 15.96 -1.03
C ARG A 54 -4.49 17.36 -0.44
N VAL A 55 -5.62 17.67 0.19
CA VAL A 55 -5.86 18.98 0.83
C VAL A 55 -4.85 19.25 1.95
N GLY A 56 -4.47 18.22 2.69
CA GLY A 56 -3.43 18.27 3.71
C GLY A 56 -2.03 18.64 3.19
N ARG A 57 -1.82 18.70 1.86
CA ARG A 57 -0.59 19.27 1.27
C ARG A 57 -0.58 20.79 1.29
N SER A 58 -1.72 21.44 1.55
CA SER A 58 -1.78 22.88 1.76
C SER A 58 -1.70 23.22 3.25
N GLY A 59 -1.24 24.44 3.56
CA GLY A 59 -1.24 24.93 4.92
C GLY A 59 -0.16 24.35 5.84
N HIS A 60 1.05 24.11 5.34
CA HIS A 60 2.17 23.62 6.15
C HIS A 60 2.70 24.58 7.22
N ALA A 61 2.29 25.86 7.21
CA ALA A 61 2.68 26.78 8.27
C ALA A 61 2.02 26.38 9.61
N VAL A 62 2.77 26.49 10.71
CA VAL A 62 2.27 26.23 12.07
C VAL A 62 1.03 27.09 12.32
N ARG A 63 -0.16 26.48 12.44
CA ARG A 63 -1.49 27.08 12.57
C ARG A 63 -2.23 27.45 11.27
N ALA A 64 -1.68 27.17 10.08
CA ALA A 64 -2.45 27.35 8.85
C ALA A 64 -3.49 26.23 8.70
N LYS A 65 -4.71 26.61 8.25
CA LYS A 65 -5.73 25.62 7.94
C LYS A 65 -5.57 25.15 6.50
N PRO A 66 -5.53 23.84 6.25
CA PRO A 66 -5.52 23.31 4.88
C PRO A 66 -6.71 23.85 4.07
N LYS A 67 -6.43 24.22 2.81
CA LYS A 67 -7.44 24.75 1.90
C LYS A 67 -7.56 23.87 0.67
N GLY A 68 -8.77 23.36 0.41
CA GLY A 68 -9.11 22.59 -0.77
C GLY A 68 -10.31 23.16 -1.50
N ARG A 69 -10.33 23.03 -2.82
CA ARG A 69 -11.50 23.31 -3.66
C ARG A 69 -11.79 22.13 -4.57
N LEU A 70 -13.05 21.74 -4.64
CA LEU A 70 -13.56 20.70 -5.53
C LEU A 70 -14.14 21.37 -6.79
N PHE A 71 -13.82 20.83 -7.95
CA PHE A 71 -14.32 21.24 -9.25
C PHE A 71 -14.95 20.03 -9.93
N PRO A 72 -16.25 19.75 -9.70
CA PRO A 72 -16.94 18.65 -10.36
C PRO A 72 -17.01 18.90 -11.88
N ILE A 73 -16.83 17.84 -12.66
CA ILE A 73 -16.84 17.91 -14.13
C ILE A 73 -18.11 17.32 -14.75
N SER A 74 -18.96 16.69 -13.94
CA SER A 74 -20.23 16.12 -14.34
C SER A 74 -21.26 16.27 -13.21
N THR A 75 -22.54 15.99 -13.50
CA THR A 75 -23.60 15.97 -12.48
C THR A 75 -23.37 14.89 -11.43
N ASP A 76 -22.87 13.73 -11.84
CA ASP A 76 -22.55 12.64 -10.94
C ASP A 76 -21.36 13.02 -10.02
N ASP A 77 -20.32 13.63 -10.58
CA ASP A 77 -19.22 14.18 -9.79
C ASP A 77 -19.70 15.24 -8.78
N LEU A 78 -20.68 16.07 -9.16
CA LEU A 78 -21.24 17.06 -8.24
C LEU A 78 -21.92 16.39 -7.05
N ALA A 79 -22.73 15.37 -7.29
CA ALA A 79 -23.36 14.62 -6.22
C ALA A 79 -22.34 13.94 -5.29
N GLU A 80 -21.31 13.30 -5.87
CA GLU A 80 -20.22 12.69 -5.11
C GLU A 80 -19.44 13.73 -4.28
N CYS A 81 -19.13 14.90 -4.87
CA CYS A 81 -18.41 15.97 -4.18
C CYS A 81 -19.22 16.54 -3.01
N VAL A 82 -20.55 16.71 -3.18
CA VAL A 82 -21.45 17.18 -2.10
C VAL A 82 -21.49 16.17 -0.97
N ALA A 83 -21.67 14.88 -1.28
CA ALA A 83 -21.66 13.81 -0.28
C ALA A 83 -20.32 13.73 0.46
N LEU A 84 -19.20 13.86 -0.27
CA LEU A 84 -17.87 13.86 0.32
C LEU A 84 -17.68 15.02 1.30
N LEU A 85 -18.09 16.24 0.94
CA LEU A 85 -18.00 17.40 1.83
C LEU A 85 -18.87 17.25 3.09
N ASP A 86 -20.06 16.69 2.95
CA ASP A 86 -20.93 16.38 4.08
C ASP A 86 -20.28 15.36 5.03
N CYS A 87 -19.69 14.28 4.50
CA CYS A 87 -18.93 13.32 5.31
C CYS A 87 -17.73 13.98 6.03
N VAL A 88 -16.97 14.83 5.31
CA VAL A 88 -15.83 15.55 5.92
C VAL A 88 -16.31 16.48 7.05
N GLN A 89 -17.43 17.19 6.88
CA GLN A 89 -18.00 18.06 7.91
C GLN A 89 -18.45 17.26 9.14
N ARG A 90 -18.94 16.05 8.95
CA ARG A 90 -19.31 15.13 10.04
C ARG A 90 -18.12 14.41 10.67
N GLY A 91 -16.91 14.60 10.13
CA GLY A 91 -15.70 13.91 10.61
C GLY A 91 -15.64 12.43 10.26
N GLU A 92 -16.39 12.02 9.25
CA GLU A 92 -16.38 10.65 8.76
C GLU A 92 -15.18 10.39 7.85
N LEU A 93 -14.70 9.15 7.87
CA LEU A 93 -13.62 8.66 7.01
C LEU A 93 -14.09 7.44 6.22
N ASP A 94 -13.33 7.11 5.17
CA ASP A 94 -13.59 5.89 4.41
C ASP A 94 -13.47 4.67 5.33
N ARG A 95 -14.39 3.73 5.17
CA ARG A 95 -14.33 2.47 5.91
C ARG A 95 -13.14 1.64 5.46
N VAL A 96 -12.31 1.24 6.41
CA VAL A 96 -11.19 0.33 6.13
C VAL A 96 -11.73 -1.09 6.01
N GLU A 97 -11.65 -1.64 4.81
CA GLU A 97 -11.91 -3.06 4.58
C GLU A 97 -10.62 -3.86 4.77
N ILE A 98 -10.62 -4.71 5.79
CA ILE A 98 -9.49 -5.59 6.06
C ILE A 98 -9.65 -6.83 5.18
N PRO A 99 -8.70 -7.11 4.25
CA PRO A 99 -8.76 -8.30 3.42
C PRO A 99 -8.79 -9.56 4.28
N ARG A 100 -9.68 -10.48 3.98
CA ARG A 100 -9.72 -11.78 4.66
C ARG A 100 -8.73 -12.73 4.00
N GLN A 101 -7.77 -13.22 4.78
CA GLN A 101 -6.75 -14.21 4.37
C GLN A 101 -6.08 -13.89 3.02
N PRO A 102 -5.44 -12.72 2.83
CA PRO A 102 -4.73 -12.40 1.59
C PRO A 102 -3.51 -13.31 1.45
N LEU A 103 -3.63 -14.38 0.65
CA LEU A 103 -2.65 -15.47 0.57
C LEU A 103 -1.36 -15.06 -0.13
N ASP A 104 -1.39 -14.08 -1.01
CA ASP A 104 -0.23 -13.47 -1.66
C ASP A 104 0.63 -12.70 -0.65
N VAL A 105 0.00 -11.91 0.22
CA VAL A 105 0.67 -11.23 1.33
C VAL A 105 1.24 -12.24 2.31
N LEU A 106 0.47 -13.29 2.67
CA LEU A 106 0.95 -14.35 3.54
C LEU A 106 2.19 -15.04 2.97
N ALA A 107 2.16 -15.40 1.69
CA ALA A 107 3.28 -16.04 1.01
C ALA A 107 4.54 -15.16 1.05
N GLN A 108 4.40 -13.86 0.77
CA GLN A 108 5.50 -12.91 0.84
C GLN A 108 6.07 -12.80 2.26
N GLN A 109 5.20 -12.71 3.26
CA GLN A 109 5.61 -12.58 4.65
C GLN A 109 6.28 -13.87 5.18
N ILE A 110 5.79 -15.06 4.79
CA ILE A 110 6.47 -16.32 5.12
C ILE A 110 7.91 -16.30 4.58
N VAL A 111 8.12 -15.90 3.33
CA VAL A 111 9.47 -15.80 2.76
C VAL A 111 10.31 -14.79 3.53
N ALA A 112 9.76 -13.63 3.90
CA ALA A 112 10.47 -12.61 4.65
C ALA A 112 10.94 -13.12 6.02
N GLU A 113 10.06 -13.75 6.79
CA GLU A 113 10.38 -14.30 8.12
C GLU A 113 11.42 -15.40 8.05
N VAL A 114 11.27 -16.33 7.09
CA VAL A 114 12.21 -17.44 6.92
C VAL A 114 13.58 -16.95 6.43
N CYS A 115 13.67 -15.78 5.77
CA CYS A 115 14.93 -15.13 5.44
C CYS A 115 15.66 -14.53 6.65
N CYS A 116 14.95 -14.26 7.74
CA CYS A 116 15.54 -13.72 8.96
C CYS A 116 16.12 -14.84 9.87
N ARG A 117 15.43 -15.97 9.95
CA ARG A 117 15.85 -17.15 10.74
C ARG A 117 15.16 -18.42 10.27
N GLU A 118 15.61 -19.56 10.74
CA GLU A 118 14.86 -20.82 10.64
C GLU A 118 13.63 -20.79 11.58
N TRP A 119 12.54 -21.38 11.11
CA TRP A 119 11.29 -21.48 11.84
C TRP A 119 10.80 -22.91 11.94
N ALA A 120 10.21 -23.28 13.09
CA ALA A 120 9.29 -24.41 13.12
C ALA A 120 7.97 -23.97 12.45
N LEU A 121 7.36 -24.83 11.66
CA LEU A 121 6.13 -24.52 10.92
C LEU A 121 5.01 -24.10 11.87
N ASP A 122 4.82 -24.82 12.97
CA ASP A 122 3.76 -24.57 13.92
C ASP A 122 3.95 -23.25 14.69
N GLU A 123 5.21 -22.89 15.00
CA GLU A 123 5.54 -21.59 15.62
C GLU A 123 5.22 -20.43 14.67
N LEU A 124 5.62 -20.56 13.40
CA LEU A 124 5.36 -19.54 12.40
C LEU A 124 3.85 -19.38 12.15
N TYR A 125 3.13 -20.49 12.04
CA TYR A 125 1.67 -20.48 11.93
C TYR A 125 1.02 -19.76 13.10
N ALA A 126 1.44 -20.06 14.34
CA ALA A 126 0.91 -19.42 15.53
C ALA A 126 1.14 -17.90 15.55
N VAL A 127 2.27 -17.44 15.01
CA VAL A 127 2.54 -16.00 14.86
C VAL A 127 1.52 -15.35 13.91
N TYR A 128 1.27 -15.95 12.74
CA TYR A 128 0.31 -15.41 11.78
C TYR A 128 -1.14 -15.43 12.27
N LYS A 129 -1.53 -16.42 13.03
CA LYS A 129 -2.86 -16.50 13.67
C LYS A 129 -3.17 -15.32 14.59
N ARG A 130 -2.16 -14.62 15.08
CA ARG A 130 -2.34 -13.42 15.91
C ARG A 130 -2.78 -12.20 15.10
N ALA A 131 -2.52 -12.19 13.80
CA ALA A 131 -2.95 -11.10 12.92
C ALA A 131 -4.42 -11.28 12.53
N LEU A 132 -5.20 -10.20 12.58
CA LEU A 132 -6.64 -10.22 12.31
C LEU A 132 -6.98 -10.87 10.95
N PRO A 133 -6.28 -10.58 9.82
CA PRO A 133 -6.60 -11.22 8.55
C PRO A 133 -6.47 -12.74 8.56
N TYR A 134 -5.61 -13.31 9.41
CA TYR A 134 -5.30 -14.73 9.43
C TYR A 134 -5.83 -15.46 10.67
N ARG A 135 -6.65 -14.82 11.49
CA ARG A 135 -7.19 -15.44 12.71
C ARG A 135 -7.94 -16.75 12.43
N GLU A 136 -8.63 -16.83 11.29
CA GLU A 136 -9.41 -18.01 10.87
C GLU A 136 -8.67 -18.88 9.84
N LEU A 137 -7.37 -18.62 9.60
CA LEU A 137 -6.57 -19.42 8.68
C LEU A 137 -6.44 -20.86 9.20
N ALA A 138 -6.80 -21.84 8.37
CA ALA A 138 -6.60 -23.25 8.66
C ALA A 138 -5.13 -23.65 8.51
N LEU A 139 -4.66 -24.58 9.33
CA LEU A 139 -3.26 -25.08 9.28
C LEU A 139 -2.95 -25.72 7.92
N GLU A 140 -3.89 -26.49 7.40
CA GLU A 140 -3.78 -27.16 6.10
C GLU A 140 -3.53 -26.15 4.97
N ARG A 141 -4.26 -25.02 5.02
CA ARG A 141 -4.10 -23.95 4.05
C ARG A 141 -2.75 -23.23 4.16
N PHE A 142 -2.26 -23.06 5.37
CA PHE A 142 -0.92 -22.53 5.62
C PHE A 142 0.15 -23.49 5.09
N GLU A 143 0.03 -24.80 5.34
CA GLU A 143 0.95 -25.81 4.81
C GLU A 143 0.94 -25.88 3.27
N GLU A 144 -0.22 -25.75 2.62
CA GLU A 144 -0.29 -25.66 1.14
C GLU A 144 0.55 -24.52 0.60
N ILE A 145 0.48 -23.34 1.22
CA ILE A 145 1.31 -22.19 0.82
C ILE A 145 2.78 -22.47 1.03
N VAL A 146 3.15 -23.06 2.17
CA VAL A 146 4.53 -23.43 2.46
C VAL A 146 5.05 -24.43 1.42
N ARG A 147 4.28 -25.46 1.06
CA ARG A 147 4.65 -26.42 0.00
C ARG A 147 4.81 -25.73 -1.35
N MET A 148 3.87 -24.88 -1.74
CA MET A 148 3.96 -24.09 -2.97
C MET A 148 5.26 -23.26 -3.02
N LEU A 149 5.65 -22.64 -1.93
CA LEU A 149 6.89 -21.86 -1.83
C LEU A 149 8.15 -22.75 -1.82
N ALA A 150 8.05 -23.98 -1.32
CA ALA A 150 9.14 -24.96 -1.28
C ALA A 150 9.38 -25.67 -2.60
N GLU A 151 8.31 -25.93 -3.37
CA GLU A 151 8.36 -26.65 -4.66
C GLU A 151 8.50 -25.69 -5.86
N GLY A 152 8.14 -24.42 -5.66
CA GLY A 152 7.99 -23.43 -6.72
C GLY A 152 6.60 -23.51 -7.36
N TYR A 153 6.26 -22.51 -8.15
CA TYR A 153 4.94 -22.39 -8.75
C TYR A 153 4.98 -21.79 -10.15
N ALA A 154 4.01 -22.14 -10.97
CA ALA A 154 3.84 -21.57 -12.29
C ALA A 154 2.89 -20.37 -12.23
N THR A 155 3.23 -19.29 -12.93
CA THR A 155 2.39 -18.11 -13.13
C THR A 155 2.16 -17.88 -14.62
N ARG A 156 1.23 -17.02 -14.99
CA ARG A 156 1.06 -16.58 -16.38
C ARG A 156 2.31 -15.92 -16.98
N ARG A 157 3.22 -15.44 -16.13
CA ARG A 157 4.50 -14.80 -16.52
C ARG A 157 5.69 -15.77 -16.52
N GLY A 158 5.45 -17.07 -16.30
CA GLY A 158 6.48 -18.09 -16.26
C GLY A 158 6.58 -18.84 -14.93
N ARG A 159 7.55 -19.75 -14.86
CA ARG A 159 7.78 -20.58 -13.68
C ARG A 159 8.65 -19.84 -12.66
N ARG A 160 8.24 -19.83 -11.41
CA ARG A 160 9.00 -19.34 -10.27
C ARG A 160 9.66 -20.52 -9.55
N GLY A 161 10.95 -20.39 -9.28
CA GLY A 161 11.67 -21.39 -8.50
C GLY A 161 11.28 -21.39 -7.03
N ALA A 162 11.67 -22.45 -6.33
CA ALA A 162 11.46 -22.58 -4.90
C ALA A 162 12.17 -21.46 -4.11
N LEU A 163 11.47 -20.88 -3.13
CA LEU A 163 11.96 -19.76 -2.32
C LEU A 163 12.42 -20.20 -0.92
N LEU A 164 11.90 -21.31 -0.43
CA LEU A 164 12.30 -21.87 0.84
C LEU A 164 12.56 -23.39 0.73
N HIS A 165 13.15 -23.92 1.78
CA HIS A 165 13.31 -25.35 1.98
C HIS A 165 12.40 -25.77 3.12
N TYR A 166 11.56 -26.78 2.90
CA TYR A 166 10.68 -27.33 3.90
C TYR A 166 11.09 -28.77 4.22
N ASP A 167 11.57 -28.99 5.44
CA ASP A 167 11.79 -30.31 6.00
C ASP A 167 10.47 -30.80 6.62
N ALA A 168 9.76 -31.66 5.88
CA ALA A 168 8.45 -32.16 6.29
C ALA A 168 8.52 -33.11 7.49
N VAL A 169 9.69 -33.76 7.74
CA VAL A 169 9.86 -34.67 8.86
C VAL A 169 9.98 -33.91 10.19
N ASN A 170 10.86 -32.91 10.21
CA ASN A 170 11.08 -32.08 11.39
C ASN A 170 10.22 -30.82 11.43
N ARG A 171 9.36 -30.60 10.42
CA ARG A 171 8.49 -29.45 10.26
C ARG A 171 9.25 -28.11 10.34
N ARG A 172 10.43 -28.04 9.69
CA ARG A 172 11.34 -26.89 9.71
C ARG A 172 11.36 -26.16 8.38
N LEU A 173 11.43 -24.83 8.46
CA LEU A 173 11.45 -23.93 7.32
C LEU A 173 12.75 -23.15 7.30
N ARG A 174 13.41 -23.11 6.12
CA ARG A 174 14.66 -22.39 5.91
C ARG A 174 14.64 -21.69 4.55
N ALA A 175 15.17 -20.46 4.48
CA ALA A 175 15.25 -19.73 3.22
C ALA A 175 16.22 -20.40 2.23
N ARG A 176 15.87 -20.35 0.95
CA ARG A 176 16.82 -20.66 -0.12
C ARG A 176 17.65 -19.43 -0.48
N ARG A 177 18.83 -19.66 -1.03
CA ARG A 177 19.71 -18.61 -1.52
C ARG A 177 18.98 -17.74 -2.55
N GLY A 178 18.98 -16.41 -2.37
CA GLY A 178 18.28 -15.47 -3.25
C GLY A 178 16.83 -15.15 -2.85
N ALA A 179 16.21 -15.89 -1.93
CA ALA A 179 14.85 -15.61 -1.47
C ALA A 179 14.71 -14.21 -0.86
N LYS A 180 15.74 -13.69 -0.21
CA LYS A 180 15.77 -12.36 0.40
C LYS A 180 15.46 -11.25 -0.61
N LEU A 181 15.91 -11.39 -1.85
CA LEU A 181 15.62 -10.39 -2.90
C LEU A 181 14.11 -10.31 -3.18
N VAL A 182 13.41 -11.46 -3.19
CA VAL A 182 11.97 -11.53 -3.40
C VAL A 182 11.21 -10.98 -2.19
N ALA A 183 11.71 -11.21 -0.98
CA ALA A 183 11.11 -10.71 0.25
C ALA A 183 11.15 -9.17 0.35
N VAL A 184 12.23 -8.56 -0.15
CA VAL A 184 12.45 -7.09 -0.07
C VAL A 184 11.82 -6.36 -1.26
N THR A 185 11.72 -7.00 -2.43
CA THR A 185 11.06 -6.39 -3.59
C THR A 185 9.54 -6.37 -3.34
N ASN A 186 9.03 -5.18 -3.05
CA ASN A 186 7.60 -4.99 -3.07
C ASN A 186 7.08 -5.32 -4.48
N ALA A 187 6.23 -6.33 -4.59
CA ALA A 187 5.48 -6.63 -5.81
C ALA A 187 4.38 -5.58 -6.04
N GLY A 188 4.65 -4.35 -5.65
CA GLY A 188 3.75 -3.23 -5.77
C GLY A 188 3.17 -3.15 -7.18
N THR A 189 1.92 -2.86 -7.21
CA THR A 189 1.08 -2.53 -8.35
C THR A 189 1.69 -1.46 -9.25
#